data_374edeafd75355f54f98f9eac8e7add1
#
_entry.id   374edeafd75355f54f98f9eac8e7add1
#
_cell.length_a   1.000
_cell.length_b   1.000
_cell.length_c   1.000
_cell.angle_alpha   90.00
_cell.angle_beta   90.00
_cell.angle_gamma   90.00
#
_symmetry.space_group_name_H-M   'P 1'
#
loop_
_entity.id
_entity.type
_entity.pdbx_description
1 polymer ?
#
loop_
_entity_poly.entity_id
_entity_poly.type
_entity_poly.pdbx_seq_one_letter_code
_entity_poly.pdbx_strand_id
1 'polypeptide(L)'
;MIGSYKGFNTCRFRSTPGFVDYSKSDIVPAEAIVIILEVQDICKYYGTGKKRQTGCEHISFTAEAGGIYSLLGLNGAGKSTVLNSISGYRLPSSGDVSICGYSILNEPIEAKRNIGILYEQNPLYDSMTVREFLLFTLQMRGFGSGVQQDLLDEAVEFTDLQEVYAKRIKELSKGYRQRVGLAQAIIHHPRLVLLDEPASGLDPFQLKDFEKKILALATYAAVILCTHQLELAGRICSQHILLHKGRQIAGGTRAELADRLYEDFGIEEDAASDTLLFKTFEQYAGVTTREFRESAVSEAAGRKRSYSETPSSAAGAEQSEAGKRGRR
;
A
#
# COMPACT_ATOMS: atom_id res chain seq x y z
N MET A 1 -20.38 -13.71 16.81
CA MET A 1 -19.56 -13.42 18.00
C MET A 1 -18.21 -12.93 17.49
N ILE A 2 -18.00 -11.63 17.54
CA ILE A 2 -16.76 -10.97 17.15
C ILE A 2 -15.84 -11.11 18.38
N GLY A 3 -14.85 -11.99 18.27
CA GLY A 3 -13.83 -12.12 19.32
C GLY A 3 -13.07 -10.80 19.45
N SER A 4 -13.16 -10.18 20.61
CA SER A 4 -12.41 -8.96 20.91
C SER A 4 -10.92 -9.27 20.85
N TYR A 5 -10.21 -8.70 19.87
CA TYR A 5 -8.76 -8.57 19.92
C TYR A 5 -8.41 -7.63 21.08
N LYS A 6 -8.18 -8.21 22.26
CA LYS A 6 -7.60 -7.52 23.40
C LYS A 6 -6.10 -7.43 23.14
N GLY A 7 -5.63 -6.28 22.62
CA GLY A 7 -4.20 -6.11 22.43
C GLY A 7 -3.76 -4.74 21.92
N PHE A 8 -4.57 -4.04 21.15
CA PHE A 8 -4.23 -2.66 20.81
C PHE A 8 -4.78 -1.71 21.89
N ASN A 9 -4.03 -1.60 22.98
CA ASN A 9 -4.30 -0.61 24.01
C ASN A 9 -3.98 0.79 23.45
N THR A 10 -5.00 1.58 23.24
CA THR A 10 -4.97 2.97 22.79
C THR A 10 -4.31 3.95 23.74
N CYS A 11 -3.53 3.51 24.72
CA CYS A 11 -2.90 4.38 25.70
C CYS A 11 -1.63 3.76 26.28
N ARG A 12 -0.49 3.93 25.60
CA ARG A 12 0.83 4.09 26.24
C ARG A 12 1.89 4.54 25.24
N PHE A 13 1.71 5.69 24.60
CA PHE A 13 2.81 6.37 23.96
C PHE A 13 3.54 7.21 24.99
N ARG A 14 4.64 6.68 25.55
CA ARG A 14 5.67 7.49 26.20
C ARG A 14 6.38 8.26 25.11
N SER A 15 6.47 9.57 25.30
CA SER A 15 7.17 10.53 24.46
C SER A 15 8.56 10.04 24.07
N THR A 16 8.71 9.54 22.84
CA THR A 16 10.00 9.41 22.18
C THR A 16 10.29 10.75 21.48
N PRO A 17 11.53 11.28 21.55
CA PRO A 17 11.85 12.56 20.89
C PRO A 17 11.63 12.45 19.39
N GLY A 18 10.70 13.25 18.84
CA GLY A 18 10.35 13.26 17.42
C GLY A 18 8.98 12.68 17.05
N PHE A 19 8.24 12.10 17.99
CA PHE A 19 6.84 11.75 17.82
C PHE A 19 5.97 12.89 18.37
N VAL A 20 5.08 13.42 17.56
CA VAL A 20 4.02 14.32 18.03
C VAL A 20 3.05 13.44 18.83
N ASP A 21 3.07 13.61 20.15
CA ASP A 21 2.15 12.94 21.07
C ASP A 21 0.76 13.57 20.92
N TYR A 22 -0.05 13.06 20.03
CA TYR A 22 -1.45 13.47 19.87
C TYR A 22 -2.35 13.06 21.04
N SER A 23 -1.83 12.33 22.04
CA SER A 23 -2.58 11.99 23.26
C SER A 23 -2.67 13.15 24.26
N LYS A 24 -1.92 14.23 24.05
CA LYS A 24 -1.84 15.39 24.96
C LYS A 24 -2.39 16.70 24.42
N SER A 25 -2.76 16.75 23.16
CA SER A 25 -3.43 17.94 22.62
C SER A 25 -4.90 17.65 22.48
N ASP A 26 -5.65 18.27 23.32
CA ASP A 26 -7.08 18.58 23.21
C ASP A 26 -7.98 17.37 22.90
N ILE A 27 -8.92 17.15 23.80
CA ILE A 27 -10.12 16.34 23.60
C ILE A 27 -10.65 16.69 22.19
N VAL A 28 -10.21 15.91 21.19
CA VAL A 28 -10.82 15.98 19.86
C VAL A 28 -12.26 15.54 20.10
N PRO A 29 -13.27 16.40 19.85
CA PRO A 29 -14.65 15.99 20.00
C PRO A 29 -14.83 14.70 19.19
N ALA A 30 -15.60 13.75 19.69
CA ALA A 30 -15.86 12.45 19.05
C ALA A 30 -16.43 12.57 17.62
N GLU A 31 -16.67 13.77 17.13
CA GLU A 31 -17.21 14.15 15.82
C GLU A 31 -16.20 14.89 14.92
N ALA A 32 -14.94 15.12 15.36
CA ALA A 32 -13.99 15.83 14.51
C ALA A 32 -13.40 14.90 13.47
N ILE A 33 -13.70 15.17 12.20
CA ILE A 33 -13.08 14.53 11.04
C ILE A 33 -11.59 14.88 11.02
N VAL A 34 -10.71 13.88 11.15
CA VAL A 34 -9.26 14.06 11.09
C VAL A 34 -8.74 13.61 9.72
N ILE A 35 -8.42 14.59 8.87
CA ILE A 35 -7.81 14.32 7.56
C ILE A 35 -6.37 13.85 7.78
N ILE A 36 -6.06 12.66 7.32
CA ILE A 36 -4.72 12.05 7.37
C ILE A 36 -3.97 12.24 6.05
N LEU A 37 -4.67 12.12 4.93
CA LEU A 37 -4.12 12.29 3.59
C LEU A 37 -4.93 13.30 2.82
N GLU A 38 -4.23 14.23 2.19
CA GLU A 38 -4.81 15.15 1.22
C GLU A 38 -3.97 15.13 -0.05
N VAL A 39 -4.58 14.77 -1.16
CA VAL A 39 -3.99 14.76 -2.50
C VAL A 39 -4.60 15.90 -3.28
N GLN A 40 -3.78 16.88 -3.69
CA GLN A 40 -4.23 18.12 -4.33
C GLN A 40 -3.71 18.20 -5.76
N ASP A 41 -4.58 17.94 -6.72
CA ASP A 41 -4.36 18.12 -8.17
C ASP A 41 -3.03 17.55 -8.66
N ILE A 42 -2.65 16.35 -8.21
CA ILE A 42 -1.37 15.77 -8.59
C ILE A 42 -1.38 15.32 -10.05
N CYS A 43 -0.31 15.70 -10.75
CA CYS A 43 0.03 15.17 -12.06
C CYS A 43 1.43 14.53 -12.01
N LYS A 44 1.62 13.43 -12.73
CA LYS A 44 2.93 12.81 -12.89
C LYS A 44 3.17 12.41 -14.33
N TYR A 45 4.27 12.90 -14.86
CA TYR A 45 4.72 12.60 -16.22
C TYR A 45 6.11 11.96 -16.17
N TYR A 46 6.32 11.01 -17.07
CA TYR A 46 7.59 10.33 -17.28
C TYR A 46 8.19 10.69 -18.63
N GLY A 47 9.51 10.77 -18.71
CA GLY A 47 10.22 11.14 -19.94
C GLY A 47 10.11 12.63 -20.27
N THR A 48 10.70 13.04 -21.40
CA THR A 48 10.79 14.43 -21.86
C THR A 48 10.41 14.57 -23.33
N GLY A 49 9.93 15.75 -23.71
CA GLY A 49 9.59 16.09 -25.10
C GLY A 49 8.55 15.13 -25.70
N LYS A 50 8.81 14.62 -26.93
CA LYS A 50 7.90 13.72 -27.67
C LYS A 50 7.72 12.32 -27.03
N LYS A 51 8.58 11.94 -26.06
CA LYS A 51 8.49 10.67 -25.33
C LYS A 51 7.83 10.80 -23.98
N ARG A 52 7.21 11.95 -23.70
CA ARG A 52 6.47 12.17 -22.45
C ARG A 52 5.28 11.21 -22.36
N GLN A 53 5.21 10.46 -21.28
CA GLN A 53 4.12 9.55 -20.96
C GLN A 53 3.41 10.04 -19.70
N THR A 54 2.09 10.02 -19.71
CA THR A 54 1.27 10.35 -18.56
C THR A 54 1.22 9.16 -17.61
N GLY A 55 1.65 9.38 -16.37
CA GLY A 55 1.45 8.42 -15.28
C GLY A 55 0.12 8.64 -14.55
N CYS A 56 -0.16 9.92 -14.19
CA CYS A 56 -1.46 10.36 -13.70
C CYS A 56 -1.64 11.86 -13.96
N GLU A 57 -2.90 12.30 -14.03
CA GLU A 57 -3.29 13.70 -14.25
C GLU A 57 -4.51 14.05 -13.41
N HIS A 58 -4.43 15.22 -12.74
CA HIS A 58 -5.54 15.83 -12.02
C HIS A 58 -6.21 14.91 -11.01
N ILE A 59 -5.39 14.26 -10.17
CA ILE A 59 -5.90 13.39 -9.11
C ILE A 59 -6.04 14.19 -7.83
N SER A 60 -7.25 14.20 -7.25
CA SER A 60 -7.55 14.89 -6.00
C SER A 60 -8.50 14.06 -5.15
N PHE A 61 -8.12 13.80 -3.91
CA PHE A 61 -8.97 13.17 -2.90
C PHE A 61 -8.39 13.36 -1.51
N THR A 62 -9.21 13.10 -0.51
CA THR A 62 -8.80 13.09 0.91
C THR A 62 -9.05 11.73 1.54
N ALA A 63 -8.29 11.42 2.59
CA ALA A 63 -8.56 10.25 3.42
C ALA A 63 -8.47 10.62 4.91
N GLU A 64 -9.46 10.17 5.66
CA GLU A 64 -9.65 10.44 7.07
C GLU A 64 -9.17 9.27 7.93
N ALA A 65 -8.85 9.55 9.18
CA ALA A 65 -8.57 8.51 10.16
C ALA A 65 -9.75 7.53 10.27
N GLY A 66 -9.47 6.24 10.31
CA GLY A 66 -10.52 5.22 10.40
C GLY A 66 -11.13 4.79 9.07
N GLY A 67 -10.82 5.49 7.96
CA GLY A 67 -11.33 5.16 6.63
C GLY A 67 -10.48 4.14 5.89
N ILE A 68 -11.13 3.31 5.08
CA ILE A 68 -10.49 2.44 4.09
C ILE A 68 -10.92 2.92 2.71
N TYR A 69 -9.94 3.34 1.91
CA TYR A 69 -10.14 3.92 0.58
C TYR A 69 -9.57 2.98 -0.47
N SER A 70 -10.33 2.67 -1.50
CA SER A 70 -9.81 1.91 -2.62
C SER A 70 -9.34 2.83 -3.74
N LEU A 71 -8.17 2.53 -4.30
CA LEU A 71 -7.67 3.10 -5.54
C LEU A 71 -7.80 2.04 -6.63
N LEU A 72 -8.86 2.14 -7.42
CA LEU A 72 -9.30 1.11 -8.36
C LEU A 72 -8.94 1.46 -9.80
N GLY A 73 -8.67 0.46 -10.60
CA GLY A 73 -8.44 0.60 -12.03
C GLY A 73 -7.75 -0.61 -12.64
N LEU A 74 -7.80 -0.72 -13.95
CA LEU A 74 -7.08 -1.72 -14.71
C LEU A 74 -5.55 -1.54 -14.60
N ASN A 75 -4.81 -2.53 -15.08
CA ASN A 75 -3.36 -2.41 -15.22
C ASN A 75 -3.02 -1.24 -16.16
N GLY A 76 -2.05 -0.41 -15.73
CA GLY A 76 -1.71 0.82 -16.45
C GLY A 76 -2.65 2.01 -16.21
N ALA A 77 -3.68 1.88 -15.36
CA ALA A 77 -4.58 2.99 -15.04
C ALA A 77 -3.92 4.14 -14.26
N GLY A 78 -2.70 3.96 -13.74
CA GLY A 78 -1.98 4.98 -12.98
C GLY A 78 -1.94 4.75 -11.47
N LYS A 79 -2.52 3.67 -10.94
CA LYS A 79 -2.60 3.35 -9.49
C LYS A 79 -1.23 3.43 -8.79
N SER A 80 -0.24 2.68 -9.27
CA SER A 80 1.10 2.68 -8.66
C SER A 80 1.82 4.02 -8.83
N THR A 81 1.47 4.83 -9.85
CA THR A 81 1.99 6.19 -9.99
C THR A 81 1.45 7.09 -8.88
N VAL A 82 0.14 7.05 -8.63
CA VAL A 82 -0.51 7.80 -7.53
C VAL A 82 0.07 7.35 -6.19
N LEU A 83 0.15 6.05 -5.93
CA LEU A 83 0.73 5.49 -4.70
C LEU A 83 2.19 5.95 -4.50
N ASN A 84 3.01 5.91 -5.56
CA ASN A 84 4.40 6.36 -5.51
C ASN A 84 4.51 7.87 -5.25
N SER A 85 3.55 8.67 -5.72
CA SER A 85 3.49 10.11 -5.43
C SER A 85 3.12 10.36 -3.97
N ILE A 86 2.14 9.64 -3.44
CA ILE A 86 1.72 9.73 -2.04
C ILE A 86 2.87 9.32 -1.10
N SER A 87 3.57 8.22 -1.40
CA SER A 87 4.69 7.75 -0.59
C SER A 87 5.96 8.61 -0.68
N GLY A 88 5.99 9.56 -1.63
CA GLY A 88 7.17 10.35 -1.93
C GLY A 88 8.34 9.54 -2.49
N TYR A 89 8.07 8.33 -3.01
CA TYR A 89 9.06 7.55 -3.77
C TYR A 89 9.36 8.20 -5.12
N ARG A 90 8.31 8.75 -5.76
CA ARG A 90 8.42 9.57 -6.98
C ARG A 90 7.55 10.81 -6.80
N LEU A 91 8.18 11.94 -6.58
CA LEU A 91 7.47 13.20 -6.41
C LEU A 91 6.57 13.53 -7.61
N PRO A 92 5.39 14.13 -7.40
CA PRO A 92 4.53 14.59 -8.47
C PRO A 92 5.24 15.63 -9.36
N SER A 93 4.80 15.78 -10.60
CA SER A 93 5.29 16.82 -11.52
C SER A 93 4.60 18.16 -11.28
N SER A 94 3.38 18.15 -10.75
CA SER A 94 2.62 19.29 -10.24
C SER A 94 1.60 18.81 -9.19
N GLY A 95 1.03 19.76 -8.44
CA GLY A 95 0.21 19.45 -7.28
C GLY A 95 1.02 19.08 -6.05
N ASP A 96 0.38 18.77 -4.95
CA ASP A 96 1.04 18.37 -3.69
C ASP A 96 0.27 17.25 -3.00
N VAL A 97 0.95 16.57 -2.09
CA VAL A 97 0.40 15.57 -1.19
C VAL A 97 0.75 15.98 0.24
N SER A 98 -0.26 16.10 1.08
CA SER A 98 -0.08 16.36 2.50
C SER A 98 -0.48 15.14 3.32
N ILE A 99 0.36 14.78 4.31
CA ILE A 99 0.12 13.64 5.21
C ILE A 99 0.25 14.12 6.64
N CYS A 100 -0.84 14.03 7.40
CA CYS A 100 -0.95 14.60 8.74
C CYS A 100 -0.58 16.11 8.76
N GLY A 101 -0.91 16.85 7.68
CA GLY A 101 -0.57 18.27 7.52
C GLY A 101 0.83 18.54 6.98
N TYR A 102 1.70 17.56 6.82
CA TYR A 102 3.06 17.71 6.28
C TYR A 102 3.10 17.49 4.77
N SER A 103 3.56 18.49 4.01
CA SER A 103 3.74 18.38 2.56
C SER A 103 4.86 17.40 2.21
N ILE A 104 4.61 16.48 1.27
CA ILE A 104 5.62 15.53 0.77
C ILE A 104 6.75 16.25 -0.01
N LEU A 105 6.50 17.45 -0.51
CA LEU A 105 7.46 18.27 -1.24
C LEU A 105 8.32 19.11 -0.29
N ASN A 106 7.71 19.73 0.72
CA ASN A 106 8.36 20.70 1.58
C ASN A 106 8.87 20.10 2.89
N GLU A 107 8.16 19.09 3.44
CA GLU A 107 8.45 18.44 4.72
C GLU A 107 8.48 16.90 4.57
N PRO A 108 9.31 16.37 3.64
CA PRO A 108 9.25 14.95 3.25
C PRO A 108 9.61 13.98 4.38
N ILE A 109 10.39 14.37 5.35
CA ILE A 109 10.79 13.51 6.48
C ILE A 109 9.61 13.31 7.42
N GLU A 110 8.95 14.39 7.81
CA GLU A 110 7.79 14.39 8.70
C GLU A 110 6.61 13.65 8.05
N ALA A 111 6.34 13.93 6.77
CA ALA A 111 5.32 13.22 6.00
C ALA A 111 5.60 11.70 5.97
N LYS A 112 6.81 11.27 5.61
CA LYS A 112 7.20 9.85 5.48
C LYS A 112 7.24 9.09 6.80
N ARG A 113 7.43 9.77 7.93
CA ARG A 113 7.34 9.14 9.27
C ARG A 113 5.96 8.57 9.55
N ASN A 114 4.92 9.18 8.96
CA ASN A 114 3.53 8.79 9.14
C ASN A 114 3.06 7.72 8.14
N ILE A 115 3.92 7.24 7.23
CA ILE A 115 3.55 6.31 6.17
C ILE A 115 4.10 4.91 6.44
N GLY A 116 3.22 3.92 6.37
CA GLY A 116 3.56 2.53 6.16
C GLY A 116 3.19 2.09 4.74
N ILE A 117 4.05 1.33 4.08
CA ILE A 117 3.76 0.87 2.71
C ILE A 117 4.07 -0.62 2.55
N LEU A 118 3.10 -1.34 2.02
CA LEU A 118 3.22 -2.71 1.55
C LEU A 118 3.16 -2.69 0.03
N TYR A 119 4.28 -2.96 -0.60
CA TYR A 119 4.37 -3.05 -2.06
C TYR A 119 3.89 -4.41 -2.57
N GLU A 120 3.41 -4.45 -3.80
CA GLU A 120 3.07 -5.70 -4.49
C GLU A 120 4.26 -6.68 -4.49
N GLN A 121 5.45 -6.19 -4.85
CA GLN A 121 6.71 -6.92 -4.72
C GLN A 121 7.44 -6.40 -3.49
N ASN A 122 7.31 -7.10 -2.38
CA ASN A 122 7.95 -6.70 -1.14
C ASN A 122 9.47 -6.78 -1.24
N PRO A 123 10.22 -5.68 -1.05
CA PRO A 123 11.68 -5.66 -1.07
C PRO A 123 12.25 -6.24 0.23
N LEU A 124 12.05 -7.52 0.46
CA LEU A 124 12.54 -8.22 1.65
C LEU A 124 13.98 -8.70 1.47
N TYR A 125 14.76 -8.71 2.54
CA TYR A 125 16.14 -9.23 2.53
C TYR A 125 16.12 -10.74 2.80
N ASP A 126 16.26 -11.53 1.77
CA ASP A 126 16.14 -12.99 1.78
C ASP A 126 17.14 -13.70 2.72
N SER A 127 18.28 -13.12 2.97
CA SER A 127 19.32 -13.65 3.86
C SER A 127 19.05 -13.45 5.35
N MET A 128 18.20 -12.48 5.69
CA MET A 128 17.83 -12.16 7.07
C MET A 128 16.73 -13.11 7.57
N THR A 129 16.70 -13.33 8.88
CA THR A 129 15.51 -13.88 9.56
C THR A 129 14.43 -12.83 9.64
N VAL A 130 13.17 -13.24 9.90
CA VAL A 130 12.05 -12.31 10.12
C VAL A 130 12.38 -11.31 11.23
N ARG A 131 12.93 -11.80 12.36
CA ARG A 131 13.36 -10.97 13.48
C ARG A 131 14.40 -9.93 13.07
N GLU A 132 15.47 -10.36 12.42
CA GLU A 132 16.55 -9.46 11.99
C GLU A 132 16.05 -8.38 11.05
N PHE A 133 15.19 -8.73 10.10
CA PHE A 133 14.62 -7.79 9.14
C PHE A 133 13.72 -6.74 9.81
N LEU A 134 12.84 -7.15 10.73
CA LEU A 134 11.96 -6.22 11.42
C LEU A 134 12.72 -5.30 12.37
N LEU A 135 13.73 -5.82 13.09
CA LEU A 135 14.63 -4.99 13.90
C LEU A 135 15.42 -4.01 13.04
N PHE A 136 15.97 -4.46 11.92
CA PHE A 136 16.66 -3.59 10.96
C PHE A 136 15.74 -2.46 10.49
N THR A 137 14.46 -2.75 10.20
CA THR A 137 13.47 -1.74 9.81
C THR A 137 13.31 -0.66 10.88
N LEU A 138 13.19 -1.06 12.16
CA LEU A 138 13.08 -0.12 13.28
C LEU A 138 14.36 0.74 13.45
N GLN A 139 15.52 0.13 13.31
CA GLN A 139 16.81 0.84 13.37
C GLN A 139 16.94 1.88 12.26
N MET A 140 16.59 1.52 11.02
CA MET A 140 16.60 2.44 9.87
C MET A 140 15.63 3.61 10.03
N ARG A 141 14.55 3.43 10.80
CA ARG A 141 13.59 4.49 11.16
C ARG A 141 14.01 5.30 12.38
N GLY A 142 15.16 4.98 13.01
CA GLY A 142 15.71 5.72 14.15
C GLY A 142 15.11 5.37 15.50
N PHE A 143 14.41 4.24 15.65
CA PHE A 143 13.90 3.80 16.95
C PHE A 143 15.05 3.29 17.85
N GLY A 144 15.11 3.80 19.08
CA GLY A 144 16.07 3.36 20.10
C GLY A 144 15.76 1.96 20.63
N SER A 145 16.79 1.27 21.16
CA SER A 145 16.67 -0.12 21.66
C SER A 145 15.61 -0.31 22.75
N GLY A 146 15.30 0.73 23.53
CA GLY A 146 14.33 0.65 24.63
C GLY A 146 12.87 0.44 24.22
N VAL A 147 12.52 0.66 22.95
CA VAL A 147 11.15 0.50 22.43
C VAL A 147 11.06 -0.52 21.31
N GLN A 148 12.21 -0.97 20.79
CA GLN A 148 12.22 -1.86 19.62
C GLN A 148 11.56 -3.21 19.91
N GLN A 149 11.74 -3.75 21.11
CA GLN A 149 11.20 -5.07 21.44
C GLN A 149 9.67 -5.03 21.52
N ASP A 150 9.09 -4.01 22.15
CA ASP A 150 7.64 -3.87 22.28
C ASP A 150 6.98 -3.73 20.90
N LEU A 151 7.52 -2.84 20.04
CA LEU A 151 7.02 -2.65 18.66
C LEU A 151 7.15 -3.92 17.81
N LEU A 152 8.24 -4.66 18.01
CA LEU A 152 8.49 -5.91 17.32
C LEU A 152 7.47 -6.98 17.71
N ASP A 153 7.25 -7.15 19.00
CA ASP A 153 6.33 -8.15 19.55
C ASP A 153 4.89 -7.86 19.10
N GLU A 154 4.45 -6.60 19.16
CA GLU A 154 3.14 -6.17 18.67
C GLU A 154 2.96 -6.46 17.17
N ALA A 155 3.95 -6.10 16.33
CA ALA A 155 3.87 -6.33 14.89
C ALA A 155 3.87 -7.83 14.54
N VAL A 156 4.67 -8.63 15.25
CA VAL A 156 4.74 -10.09 15.08
C VAL A 156 3.43 -10.75 15.50
N GLU A 157 2.81 -10.31 16.60
CA GLU A 157 1.52 -10.81 17.07
C GLU A 157 0.41 -10.45 16.08
N PHE A 158 0.34 -9.18 15.67
CA PHE A 158 -0.67 -8.71 14.72
C PHE A 158 -0.64 -9.46 13.39
N THR A 159 0.55 -9.81 12.91
CA THR A 159 0.73 -10.44 11.60
C THR A 159 0.88 -11.96 11.65
N ASP A 160 0.73 -12.59 12.81
CA ASP A 160 0.87 -14.04 13.07
C ASP A 160 2.21 -14.59 12.52
N LEU A 161 3.31 -13.98 12.92
CA LEU A 161 4.65 -14.36 12.47
C LEU A 161 5.44 -15.18 13.53
N GLN A 162 4.84 -15.51 14.69
CA GLN A 162 5.51 -16.17 15.79
C GLN A 162 6.21 -17.47 15.37
N GLU A 163 5.54 -18.33 14.60
CA GLU A 163 6.05 -19.63 14.16
C GLU A 163 7.25 -19.54 13.18
N VAL A 164 7.37 -18.41 12.49
CA VAL A 164 8.41 -18.19 11.47
C VAL A 164 9.42 -17.14 11.88
N TYR A 165 9.33 -16.61 13.09
CA TYR A 165 10.12 -15.49 13.59
C TYR A 165 11.64 -15.68 13.46
N ALA A 166 12.13 -16.90 13.71
CA ALA A 166 13.55 -17.26 13.59
C ALA A 166 13.93 -17.81 12.20
N LYS A 167 12.97 -18.01 11.28
CA LYS A 167 13.24 -18.53 9.93
C LYS A 167 13.78 -17.42 9.03
N ARG A 168 14.61 -17.79 8.06
CA ARG A 168 15.07 -16.86 7.03
C ARG A 168 13.94 -16.55 6.06
N ILE A 169 13.90 -15.31 5.59
CA ILE A 169 12.84 -14.82 4.68
C ILE A 169 12.77 -15.64 3.39
N LYS A 170 13.90 -16.10 2.85
CA LYS A 170 13.93 -16.98 1.66
C LYS A 170 13.22 -18.33 1.84
N GLU A 171 13.04 -18.77 3.08
CA GLU A 171 12.41 -20.06 3.41
C GLU A 171 10.89 -19.96 3.56
N LEU A 172 10.36 -18.73 3.49
CA LEU A 172 8.95 -18.45 3.72
C LEU A 172 8.11 -18.67 2.46
N SER A 173 6.88 -19.18 2.67
CA SER A 173 5.86 -19.17 1.65
C SER A 173 5.48 -17.73 1.24
N LYS A 174 4.83 -17.56 0.09
CA LYS A 174 4.37 -16.26 -0.38
C LYS A 174 3.49 -15.55 0.65
N GLY A 175 2.55 -16.27 1.29
CA GLY A 175 1.67 -15.70 2.30
C GLY A 175 2.44 -15.19 3.52
N TYR A 176 3.44 -15.93 4.02
CA TYR A 176 4.28 -15.45 5.11
C TYR A 176 5.15 -14.26 4.68
N ARG A 177 5.68 -14.23 3.46
CA ARG A 177 6.41 -13.06 2.94
C ARG A 177 5.50 -11.82 2.89
N GLN A 178 4.22 -11.99 2.53
CA GLN A 178 3.23 -10.93 2.55
C GLN A 178 2.98 -10.41 3.98
N ARG A 179 2.85 -11.31 4.95
CA ARG A 179 2.71 -10.95 6.37
C ARG A 179 3.95 -10.21 6.91
N VAL A 180 5.16 -10.62 6.51
CA VAL A 180 6.41 -9.90 6.86
C VAL A 180 6.41 -8.48 6.26
N GLY A 181 5.97 -8.32 5.01
CA GLY A 181 5.82 -7.02 4.38
C GLY A 181 4.80 -6.14 5.09
N LEU A 182 3.67 -6.72 5.53
CA LEU A 182 2.68 -6.00 6.33
C LEU A 182 3.25 -5.60 7.69
N ALA A 183 3.95 -6.51 8.39
CA ALA A 183 4.61 -6.21 9.66
C ALA A 183 5.59 -5.03 9.49
N GLN A 184 6.43 -5.06 8.46
CA GLN A 184 7.36 -3.96 8.13
C GLN A 184 6.64 -2.64 7.87
N ALA A 185 5.47 -2.69 7.21
CA ALA A 185 4.70 -1.48 6.91
C ALA A 185 4.10 -0.84 8.17
N ILE A 186 3.69 -1.64 9.17
CA ILE A 186 2.94 -1.15 10.33
C ILE A 186 3.74 -1.05 11.62
N ILE A 187 4.94 -1.63 11.70
CA ILE A 187 5.75 -1.78 12.92
C ILE A 187 6.05 -0.46 13.67
N HIS A 188 5.97 0.67 12.98
CA HIS A 188 6.19 2.00 13.54
C HIS A 188 4.89 2.79 13.78
N HIS A 189 3.74 2.11 13.76
CA HIS A 189 2.40 2.68 13.96
C HIS A 189 2.09 3.89 13.05
N PRO A 190 2.17 3.74 11.72
CA PRO A 190 1.88 4.83 10.79
C PRO A 190 0.42 5.29 10.89
N ARG A 191 0.18 6.57 10.58
CA ARG A 191 -1.17 7.12 10.46
C ARG A 191 -1.80 6.86 9.10
N LEU A 192 -0.98 6.60 8.09
CA LEU A 192 -1.38 6.25 6.73
C LEU A 192 -0.74 4.92 6.33
N VAL A 193 -1.55 3.95 5.93
CA VAL A 193 -1.10 2.65 5.43
C VAL A 193 -1.46 2.53 3.95
N LEU A 194 -0.45 2.35 3.11
CA LEU A 194 -0.58 2.17 1.67
C LEU A 194 -0.36 0.69 1.33
N LEU A 195 -1.32 0.07 0.66
CA LEU A 195 -1.30 -1.36 0.31
C LEU A 195 -1.40 -1.49 -1.22
N ASP A 196 -0.34 -1.94 -1.87
CA ASP A 196 -0.31 -2.15 -3.33
C ASP A 196 -0.56 -3.62 -3.66
N GLU A 197 -1.71 -3.94 -4.25
CA GLU A 197 -2.19 -5.28 -4.62
C GLU A 197 -1.97 -6.33 -3.51
N PRO A 198 -2.37 -6.06 -2.26
CA PRO A 198 -1.98 -6.87 -1.11
C PRO A 198 -2.61 -8.27 -1.10
N ALA A 199 -3.72 -8.44 -1.78
CA ALA A 199 -4.45 -9.72 -1.89
C ALA A 199 -3.93 -10.63 -2.99
N SER A 200 -2.95 -10.16 -3.78
CA SER A 200 -2.46 -10.88 -4.93
C SER A 200 -1.81 -12.22 -4.59
N GLY A 201 -2.47 -13.32 -5.07
CA GLY A 201 -2.00 -14.69 -4.92
C GLY A 201 -2.13 -15.25 -3.50
N LEU A 202 -3.00 -14.66 -2.68
CA LEU A 202 -3.50 -15.27 -1.45
C LEU A 202 -4.61 -16.28 -1.80
N ASP A 203 -4.67 -17.36 -1.05
CA ASP A 203 -5.82 -18.26 -1.09
C ASP A 203 -7.04 -17.66 -0.36
N PRO A 204 -8.26 -18.21 -0.52
CA PRO A 204 -9.46 -17.63 0.08
C PRO A 204 -9.42 -17.51 1.62
N PHE A 205 -8.71 -18.40 2.32
CA PHE A 205 -8.58 -18.34 3.78
C PHE A 205 -7.61 -17.24 4.20
N GLN A 206 -6.47 -17.16 3.53
CA GLN A 206 -5.48 -16.10 3.73
C GLN A 206 -6.07 -14.73 3.41
N LEU A 207 -6.90 -14.63 2.35
CA LEU A 207 -7.58 -13.39 1.99
C LEU A 207 -8.51 -12.91 3.11
N LYS A 208 -9.35 -13.80 3.67
CA LYS A 208 -10.25 -13.45 4.78
C LYS A 208 -9.49 -13.01 6.04
N ASP A 209 -8.37 -13.65 6.34
CA ASP A 209 -7.51 -13.25 7.45
C ASP A 209 -6.89 -11.86 7.18
N PHE A 210 -6.43 -11.63 5.98
CA PHE A 210 -5.87 -10.34 5.57
C PHE A 210 -6.92 -9.21 5.61
N GLU A 211 -8.16 -9.46 5.16
CA GLU A 211 -9.29 -8.53 5.27
C GLU A 211 -9.50 -8.09 6.74
N LYS A 212 -9.50 -9.04 7.68
CA LYS A 212 -9.64 -8.73 9.11
C LYS A 212 -8.51 -7.83 9.61
N LYS A 213 -7.29 -8.06 9.16
CA LYS A 213 -6.12 -7.24 9.52
C LYS A 213 -6.25 -5.81 8.96
N ILE A 214 -6.73 -5.65 7.72
CA ILE A 214 -6.99 -4.32 7.14
C ILE A 214 -8.06 -3.58 7.95
N LEU A 215 -9.16 -4.24 8.30
CA LEU A 215 -10.22 -3.65 9.13
C LEU A 215 -9.69 -3.25 10.53
N ALA A 216 -8.82 -4.05 11.11
CA ALA A 216 -8.18 -3.72 12.38
C ALA A 216 -7.21 -2.52 12.26
N LEU A 217 -6.46 -2.40 11.15
CA LEU A 217 -5.61 -1.22 10.90
C LEU A 217 -6.42 0.06 10.79
N ALA A 218 -7.60 0.00 10.18
CA ALA A 218 -8.47 1.16 10.03
C ALA A 218 -8.97 1.71 11.38
N THR A 219 -8.86 0.99 12.48
CA THR A 219 -9.24 1.52 13.80
C THR A 219 -8.35 2.67 14.28
N TYR A 220 -7.15 2.84 13.71
CA TYR A 220 -6.20 3.88 14.13
C TYR A 220 -5.50 4.62 12.97
N ALA A 221 -5.60 4.12 11.74
CA ALA A 221 -4.94 4.68 10.56
C ALA A 221 -5.95 4.88 9.41
N ALA A 222 -5.62 5.76 8.48
CA ALA A 222 -6.23 5.74 7.15
C ALA A 222 -5.55 4.64 6.31
N VAL A 223 -6.33 3.87 5.54
CA VAL A 223 -5.80 2.80 4.69
C VAL A 223 -6.15 3.09 3.23
N ILE A 224 -5.14 3.11 2.36
CA ILE A 224 -5.33 3.19 0.91
C ILE A 224 -5.02 1.81 0.32
N LEU A 225 -6.02 1.19 -0.27
CA LEU A 225 -5.94 -0.12 -0.91
C LEU A 225 -5.92 0.04 -2.43
N CYS A 226 -4.74 -0.12 -3.04
CA CYS A 226 -4.63 -0.21 -4.50
C CYS A 226 -4.93 -1.62 -4.96
N THR A 227 -5.97 -1.80 -5.76
CA THR A 227 -6.31 -3.12 -6.28
C THR A 227 -7.13 -3.02 -7.58
N HIS A 228 -7.14 -4.11 -8.35
CA HIS A 228 -8.06 -4.32 -9.47
C HIS A 228 -9.22 -5.27 -9.08
N GLN A 229 -9.24 -5.79 -7.83
CA GLN A 229 -10.27 -6.71 -7.34
C GLN A 229 -11.46 -5.89 -6.80
N LEU A 230 -12.47 -5.66 -7.65
CA LEU A 230 -13.65 -4.85 -7.31
C LEU A 230 -14.46 -5.44 -6.15
N GLU A 231 -14.56 -6.77 -6.10
CA GLU A 231 -15.29 -7.47 -5.04
C GLU A 231 -14.65 -7.25 -3.65
N LEU A 232 -13.31 -7.33 -3.57
CA LEU A 232 -12.59 -7.04 -2.33
C LEU A 232 -12.81 -5.59 -1.89
N ALA A 233 -12.62 -4.65 -2.82
CA ALA A 233 -12.81 -3.24 -2.54
C ALA A 233 -14.24 -2.93 -2.09
N GLY A 234 -15.24 -3.51 -2.79
CA GLY A 234 -16.65 -3.33 -2.45
C GLY A 234 -17.05 -3.86 -1.06
N ARG A 235 -16.31 -4.88 -0.54
CA ARG A 235 -16.59 -5.45 0.78
C ARG A 235 -15.99 -4.66 1.94
N ILE A 236 -14.78 -4.13 1.78
CA ILE A 236 -14.03 -3.57 2.92
C ILE A 236 -13.78 -2.06 2.84
N CYS A 237 -13.87 -1.44 1.65
CA CYS A 237 -13.59 -0.03 1.51
C CYS A 237 -14.86 0.81 1.70
N SER A 238 -14.73 1.90 2.46
CA SER A 238 -15.81 2.87 2.69
C SER A 238 -15.94 3.88 1.54
N GLN A 239 -14.83 4.15 0.84
CA GLN A 239 -14.78 5.07 -0.29
C GLN A 239 -13.93 4.51 -1.43
N HIS A 240 -14.21 4.95 -2.65
CA HIS A 240 -13.60 4.46 -3.87
C HIS A 240 -13.08 5.62 -4.73
N ILE A 241 -11.86 5.49 -5.24
CA ILE A 241 -11.25 6.37 -6.23
C ILE A 241 -11.03 5.52 -7.49
N LEU A 242 -11.75 5.79 -8.57
CA LEU A 242 -11.73 5.02 -9.79
C LEU A 242 -10.80 5.73 -10.81
N LEU A 243 -9.78 5.01 -11.26
CA LEU A 243 -8.79 5.50 -12.22
C LEU A 243 -8.89 4.81 -13.56
N HIS A 244 -8.82 5.58 -14.63
CA HIS A 244 -8.69 5.08 -15.98
C HIS A 244 -7.71 5.96 -16.79
N LYS A 245 -6.71 5.32 -17.45
CA LYS A 245 -5.71 6.02 -18.28
C LYS A 245 -5.06 7.24 -17.61
N GLY A 246 -4.72 7.09 -16.34
CA GLY A 246 -4.06 8.14 -15.55
C GLY A 246 -4.98 9.22 -15.00
N ARG A 247 -6.29 9.14 -15.16
CA ARG A 247 -7.27 10.13 -14.67
C ARG A 247 -8.25 9.52 -13.69
N GLN A 248 -8.70 10.33 -12.77
CA GLN A 248 -9.81 9.97 -11.88
C GLN A 248 -11.12 10.16 -12.66
N ILE A 249 -11.87 9.08 -12.83
CA ILE A 249 -13.12 9.05 -13.59
C ILE A 249 -14.36 9.17 -12.70
N ALA A 250 -14.27 8.65 -11.48
CA ALA A 250 -15.30 8.77 -10.46
C ALA A 250 -14.68 8.60 -9.07
N GLY A 251 -15.41 8.97 -8.03
CA GLY A 251 -15.00 8.74 -6.65
C GLY A 251 -16.08 9.10 -5.66
N GLY A 252 -16.04 8.45 -4.49
CA GLY A 252 -16.98 8.62 -3.40
C GLY A 252 -17.32 7.32 -2.70
N THR A 253 -18.31 7.38 -1.82
CA THR A 253 -18.95 6.23 -1.20
C THR A 253 -19.77 5.44 -2.24
N ARG A 254 -20.17 4.23 -1.91
CA ARG A 254 -21.02 3.43 -2.79
C ARG A 254 -22.38 4.11 -3.06
N ALA A 255 -22.96 4.79 -2.07
CA ALA A 255 -24.20 5.55 -2.24
C ALA A 255 -24.00 6.71 -3.25
N GLU A 256 -22.97 7.52 -3.08
CA GLU A 256 -22.65 8.61 -4.01
C GLU A 256 -22.36 8.13 -5.43
N LEU A 257 -21.74 6.94 -5.59
CA LEU A 257 -21.52 6.35 -6.91
C LEU A 257 -22.80 5.86 -7.56
N ALA A 258 -23.75 5.30 -6.79
CA ALA A 258 -25.05 4.90 -7.27
C ALA A 258 -25.88 6.11 -7.71
N ASP A 259 -25.92 7.17 -6.88
CA ASP A 259 -26.60 8.43 -7.21
C ASP A 259 -26.05 9.06 -8.50
N ARG A 260 -24.74 9.11 -8.66
CA ARG A 260 -24.10 9.62 -9.90
C ARG A 260 -24.41 8.78 -11.13
N LEU A 261 -24.47 7.45 -11.01
CA LEU A 261 -24.88 6.59 -12.14
C LEU A 261 -26.32 6.91 -12.59
N TYR A 262 -27.20 7.21 -11.63
CA TYR A 262 -28.56 7.62 -11.94
C TYR A 262 -28.62 9.03 -12.57
N GLU A 263 -27.91 10.00 -11.99
CA GLU A 263 -27.88 11.39 -12.47
C GLU A 263 -27.27 11.53 -13.86
N ASP A 264 -26.13 10.87 -14.11
CA ASP A 264 -25.37 11.06 -15.36
C ASP A 264 -25.87 10.16 -16.51
N PHE A 265 -26.39 8.95 -16.18
CA PHE A 265 -26.73 7.93 -17.20
C PHE A 265 -28.15 7.39 -17.08
N GLY A 266 -28.94 7.76 -16.06
CA GLY A 266 -30.28 7.21 -15.81
C GLY A 266 -30.26 5.75 -15.39
N ILE A 267 -29.14 5.24 -14.84
CA ILE A 267 -28.97 3.86 -14.45
C ILE A 267 -29.24 3.74 -12.95
N GLU A 268 -30.33 3.04 -12.62
CA GLU A 268 -30.69 2.71 -11.26
C GLU A 268 -29.88 1.50 -10.77
N GLU A 269 -29.07 1.66 -9.72
CA GLU A 269 -28.26 0.62 -9.13
C GLU A 269 -28.26 0.73 -7.59
N ASP A 270 -28.43 -0.41 -6.92
CA ASP A 270 -28.37 -0.44 -5.46
C ASP A 270 -26.92 -0.22 -4.98
N ALA A 271 -26.75 0.70 -4.02
CA ALA A 271 -25.45 0.93 -3.37
C ALA A 271 -24.85 -0.34 -2.74
N ALA A 272 -25.68 -1.31 -2.35
CA ALA A 272 -25.25 -2.61 -1.84
C ALA A 272 -24.90 -3.62 -2.94
N SER A 273 -25.18 -3.32 -4.21
CA SER A 273 -24.98 -4.24 -5.34
C SER A 273 -23.51 -4.55 -5.57
N ASP A 274 -23.14 -5.82 -5.70
CA ASP A 274 -21.77 -6.24 -6.03
C ASP A 274 -21.33 -5.78 -7.43
N THR A 275 -22.25 -5.38 -8.30
CA THR A 275 -21.98 -4.91 -9.65
C THR A 275 -21.77 -3.40 -9.75
N LEU A 276 -22.08 -2.62 -8.70
CA LEU A 276 -22.00 -1.17 -8.71
C LEU A 276 -20.66 -0.62 -9.23
N LEU A 277 -19.56 -1.03 -8.64
CA LEU A 277 -18.23 -0.56 -9.02
C LEU A 277 -17.90 -0.92 -10.47
N PHE A 278 -18.32 -2.10 -10.91
CA PHE A 278 -18.12 -2.53 -12.28
C PHE A 278 -18.96 -1.66 -13.25
N LYS A 279 -20.26 -1.44 -12.98
CA LYS A 279 -21.13 -0.58 -13.79
C LYS A 279 -20.58 0.84 -13.86
N THR A 280 -20.05 1.37 -12.76
CA THR A 280 -19.39 2.67 -12.75
C THR A 280 -18.21 2.70 -13.74
N PHE A 281 -17.33 1.69 -13.74
CA PHE A 281 -16.25 1.61 -14.74
C PHE A 281 -16.77 1.48 -16.17
N GLU A 282 -17.81 0.67 -16.38
CA GLU A 282 -18.40 0.47 -17.71
C GLU A 282 -18.92 1.79 -18.28
N GLN A 283 -19.64 2.57 -17.49
CA GLN A 283 -20.24 3.83 -17.95
C GLN A 283 -19.21 4.95 -18.12
N TYR A 284 -18.35 5.18 -17.14
CA TYR A 284 -17.41 6.31 -17.20
C TYR A 284 -16.15 6.05 -18.05
N ALA A 285 -15.73 4.79 -18.22
CA ALA A 285 -14.51 4.43 -18.94
C ALA A 285 -14.74 3.59 -20.21
N GLY A 286 -15.95 3.10 -20.45
CA GLY A 286 -16.25 2.14 -21.51
C GLY A 286 -15.55 0.79 -21.32
N VAL A 287 -15.20 0.42 -20.08
CA VAL A 287 -14.45 -0.80 -19.74
C VAL A 287 -15.41 -1.95 -19.53
N THR A 288 -15.21 -3.03 -20.27
CA THR A 288 -16.08 -4.22 -20.21
C THR A 288 -15.65 -5.21 -19.11
N THR A 289 -16.57 -6.07 -18.67
CA THR A 289 -16.30 -7.19 -17.73
C THR A 289 -15.15 -8.06 -18.24
N ARG A 290 -15.04 -8.24 -19.55
CA ARG A 290 -13.98 -9.04 -20.18
C ARG A 290 -12.61 -8.40 -19.95
N GLU A 291 -12.47 -7.11 -20.16
CA GLU A 291 -11.20 -6.37 -19.96
C GLU A 291 -10.74 -6.41 -18.51
N PHE A 292 -11.66 -6.31 -17.52
CA PHE A 292 -11.32 -6.50 -16.11
C PHE A 292 -10.79 -7.90 -15.82
N ARG A 293 -11.44 -8.95 -16.34
CA ARG A 293 -11.00 -10.35 -16.16
C ARG A 293 -9.65 -10.62 -16.84
N GLU A 294 -9.46 -10.14 -18.05
CA GLU A 294 -8.21 -10.29 -18.82
C GLU A 294 -7.05 -9.54 -18.15
N SER A 295 -7.28 -8.36 -17.57
CA SER A 295 -6.29 -7.62 -16.80
C SER A 295 -5.81 -8.42 -15.58
N ALA A 296 -6.71 -9.04 -14.84
CA ALA A 296 -6.38 -9.90 -13.71
C ALA A 296 -5.57 -11.15 -14.11
N VAL A 297 -5.89 -11.77 -15.25
CA VAL A 297 -5.20 -12.96 -15.77
C VAL A 297 -3.80 -12.61 -16.31
N SER A 298 -3.66 -11.49 -17.02
CA SER A 298 -2.36 -11.07 -17.59
C SER A 298 -1.33 -10.77 -16.50
N GLU A 299 -1.77 -10.23 -15.37
CA GLU A 299 -0.93 -9.98 -14.21
C GLU A 299 -0.43 -11.28 -13.57
N ALA A 300 -1.31 -12.28 -13.45
CA ALA A 300 -0.94 -13.61 -12.97
C ALA A 300 0.07 -14.31 -13.91
N ALA A 301 -0.02 -14.10 -15.23
CA ALA A 301 0.86 -14.69 -16.23
C ALA A 301 2.21 -13.96 -16.36
N GLY A 302 2.22 -12.62 -16.28
CA GLY A 302 3.43 -11.79 -16.30
C GLY A 302 4.36 -12.11 -15.10
N ARG A 303 3.77 -12.44 -13.96
CA ARG A 303 4.50 -12.84 -12.72
C ARG A 303 5.26 -14.15 -12.86
N LYS A 304 4.77 -15.11 -13.65
CA LYS A 304 5.48 -16.38 -13.88
C LYS A 304 6.75 -16.21 -14.69
N ARG A 305 6.87 -15.19 -15.55
CA ARG A 305 8.06 -14.92 -16.35
C ARG A 305 9.17 -14.19 -15.58
N SER A 306 8.85 -13.31 -14.64
CA SER A 306 9.84 -12.58 -13.85
C SER A 306 10.58 -13.44 -12.80
N TYR A 307 10.03 -14.60 -12.42
CA TYR A 307 10.67 -15.55 -11.51
C TYR A 307 11.59 -16.56 -12.21
N SER A 308 11.56 -16.65 -13.56
CA SER A 308 12.40 -17.58 -14.33
C SER A 308 13.68 -16.97 -14.88
N GLU A 309 13.88 -15.64 -14.77
CA GLU A 309 15.08 -14.95 -15.26
C GLU A 309 15.90 -14.34 -14.11
N THR A 310 16.38 -15.19 -13.19
CA THR A 310 17.58 -14.87 -12.42
C THR A 310 18.79 -15.38 -13.20
N PRO A 311 19.75 -14.53 -13.60
CA PRO A 311 20.98 -15.01 -14.23
C PRO A 311 21.81 -15.75 -13.18
N SER A 312 21.74 -17.07 -13.23
CA SER A 312 22.77 -17.95 -12.66
C SER A 312 23.90 -17.98 -13.67
N SER A 313 24.93 -17.17 -13.47
CA SER A 313 26.30 -17.45 -13.90
C SER A 313 27.15 -16.17 -13.94
N ALA A 314 27.80 -15.85 -12.86
CA ALA A 314 29.06 -15.08 -12.88
C ALA A 314 29.93 -15.56 -11.71
N ALA A 315 30.34 -16.83 -11.79
CA ALA A 315 31.43 -17.35 -10.96
C ALA A 315 32.19 -18.38 -11.78
N GLY A 316 33.21 -17.93 -12.49
CA GLY A 316 34.09 -18.87 -13.19
C GLY A 316 34.83 -18.28 -14.36
N ALA A 317 35.69 -17.25 -14.17
CA ALA A 317 36.77 -16.98 -15.10
C ALA A 317 37.68 -15.90 -14.52
N GLU A 318 38.51 -16.26 -13.53
CA GLU A 318 39.74 -15.52 -13.20
C GLU A 318 40.66 -16.48 -12.45
N GLN A 319 41.28 -17.39 -13.20
CA GLN A 319 42.56 -18.03 -12.83
C GLN A 319 43.17 -18.65 -14.10
N SER A 320 43.97 -17.86 -14.84
CA SER A 320 45.15 -18.32 -15.55
C SER A 320 45.71 -17.19 -16.39
N GLU A 321 46.61 -16.41 -15.81
CA GLU A 321 47.68 -15.71 -16.53
C GLU A 321 48.65 -15.04 -15.51
N ALA A 322 49.37 -15.88 -14.81
CA ALA A 322 50.58 -15.43 -14.11
C ALA A 322 51.68 -16.47 -14.33
N GLY A 323 52.44 -16.30 -15.39
CA GLY A 323 53.58 -17.15 -15.60
C GLY A 323 54.16 -17.07 -16.99
N LYS A 324 54.88 -15.97 -17.33
CA LYS A 324 55.97 -15.93 -18.29
C LYS A 324 56.40 -14.49 -18.60
N ARG A 325 57.33 -13.96 -17.86
CA ARG A 325 58.37 -13.01 -18.37
C ARG A 325 59.43 -12.85 -17.29
N GLY A 326 60.39 -13.74 -17.34
CA GLY A 326 61.70 -13.55 -16.78
C GLY A 326 62.73 -13.81 -17.88
N ARG A 327 63.77 -12.97 -17.95
CA ARG A 327 64.92 -12.96 -18.76
C ARG A 327 64.85 -12.27 -20.13
N ARG A 328 65.19 -11.02 -20.17
CA ARG A 328 66.47 -10.46 -20.65
C ARG A 328 66.56 -9.02 -20.23
#